data_33caca2e1be0495a99506b894a4b2021
#
_entry.id   33caca2e1be0495a99506b894a4b2021
#
_cell.length_a   1.000
_cell.length_b   1.000
_cell.length_c   1.000
_cell.angle_alpha   90.00
_cell.angle_beta   90.00
_cell.angle_gamma   90.00
#
_symmetry.space_group_name_H-M   'P 1'
#
loop_
_entity.id
_entity.type
_entity.pdbx_description
1 polymer ?
#
loop_
_entity_poly.entity_id
_entity_poly.type
_entity_poly.pdbx_seq_one_letter_code
_entity_poly.pdbx_strand_id
1 'polypeptide(L)'
;MAIFHAETDGASLFYRYYTPSRSSPHRPATTVERQPLTLIFLHGWPMSSRMFDQLIVPLVESHRFPIIAPDRRGFGNSEWANPATGEVTFDTFVNDAVGLLEHVMQKNPGPFVFVAASMGCSESVLACIASRVLRTHCKGFVWIGPNMPNSVSSDECPSAPGKEVWDGLVQRFRGAGGKDFIRDAIPGVFRVDLGNDVSKDTLQFFERLVQQADPVAVERTAIILRKPMARELREWAESAAADEREKMPVLILHGDSDSGMPLETSAALVHKILPWSRLRVYQKAGHGLYLTHAQQVLDDILAFLEPIVSQQRL
;
A
#
# COMPACT_ATOMS: atom_id res chain seq x y z
N MET A 1 -10.27 6.10 -15.06
CA MET A 1 -10.74 6.61 -13.78
C MET A 1 -12.17 6.14 -13.59
N ALA A 2 -12.50 5.54 -12.47
CA ALA A 2 -13.82 4.99 -12.20
C ALA A 2 -14.19 5.17 -10.71
N ILE A 3 -15.48 5.00 -10.43
CA ILE A 3 -16.04 5.04 -9.09
C ILE A 3 -16.68 3.68 -8.82
N PHE A 4 -16.46 3.16 -7.62
CA PHE A 4 -17.15 2.05 -7.03
C PHE A 4 -17.96 2.56 -5.83
N HIS A 5 -19.18 2.08 -5.65
CA HIS A 5 -19.97 2.41 -4.47
C HIS A 5 -19.85 1.28 -3.47
N ALA A 6 -19.36 1.61 -2.28
CA ALA A 6 -19.20 0.64 -1.21
C ALA A 6 -20.54 -0.03 -0.86
N GLU A 7 -20.57 -1.36 -0.81
CA GLU A 7 -21.82 -2.10 -0.56
C GLU A 7 -22.39 -1.85 0.84
N THR A 8 -21.52 -1.48 1.79
CA THR A 8 -21.89 -1.27 3.18
C THR A 8 -22.70 0.01 3.41
N ASP A 9 -22.39 1.10 2.68
CA ASP A 9 -22.95 2.42 2.96
C ASP A 9 -23.12 3.31 1.72
N GLY A 10 -22.78 2.80 0.54
CA GLY A 10 -22.90 3.53 -0.71
C GLY A 10 -21.83 4.61 -0.93
N ALA A 11 -20.82 4.73 -0.06
CA ALA A 11 -19.75 5.71 -0.22
C ALA A 11 -19.05 5.55 -1.57
N SER A 12 -18.79 6.68 -2.23
CA SER A 12 -18.14 6.70 -3.55
C SER A 12 -16.63 6.51 -3.39
N LEU A 13 -16.11 5.39 -3.84
CA LEU A 13 -14.69 5.04 -3.80
C LEU A 13 -14.10 5.17 -5.20
N PHE A 14 -13.14 6.06 -5.34
CA PHE A 14 -12.46 6.33 -6.58
C PHE A 14 -11.30 5.35 -6.78
N TYR A 15 -11.08 4.91 -8.03
CA TYR A 15 -9.89 4.17 -8.40
C TYR A 15 -9.38 4.54 -9.80
N ARG A 16 -8.08 4.46 -9.97
CA ARG A 16 -7.40 4.59 -11.25
C ARG A 16 -7.20 3.19 -11.81
N TYR A 17 -7.56 3.02 -13.07
CA TYR A 17 -7.31 1.80 -13.81
C TYR A 17 -6.50 2.14 -15.07
N TYR A 18 -5.32 1.56 -15.16
CA TYR A 18 -4.42 1.76 -16.28
C TYR A 18 -4.28 0.47 -17.06
N THR A 19 -4.44 0.57 -18.37
CA THR A 19 -4.13 -0.50 -19.31
C THR A 19 -2.99 -0.04 -20.21
N PRO A 20 -1.99 -0.89 -20.47
CA PRO A 20 -0.92 -0.56 -21.40
C PRO A 20 -1.48 -0.21 -22.78
N SER A 21 -0.94 0.82 -23.43
CA SER A 21 -1.38 1.21 -24.77
C SER A 21 -1.18 0.05 -25.79
N ARG A 22 -2.14 -0.19 -26.67
CA ARG A 22 -2.12 -1.31 -27.62
C ARG A 22 -1.15 -1.14 -28.80
N SER A 23 -0.26 -0.17 -28.78
CA SER A 23 0.65 0.12 -29.89
C SER A 23 1.85 -0.84 -29.93
N SER A 24 1.62 -2.08 -30.39
CA SER A 24 2.64 -2.89 -31.06
C SER A 24 1.97 -3.65 -32.21
N PRO A 25 2.32 -3.34 -33.47
CA PRO A 25 1.71 -3.97 -34.66
C PRO A 25 2.17 -5.41 -34.92
N HIS A 26 3.00 -6.03 -34.10
CA HIS A 26 3.65 -7.29 -34.39
C HIS A 26 3.45 -8.37 -33.31
N ARG A 27 2.21 -8.68 -32.96
CA ARG A 27 1.90 -9.94 -32.27
C ARG A 27 0.85 -10.71 -33.06
N PRO A 28 1.19 -11.92 -33.58
CA PRO A 28 0.19 -12.76 -34.25
C PRO A 28 -0.92 -13.18 -33.29
N ALA A 29 -2.16 -13.14 -33.74
CA ALA A 29 -3.39 -13.43 -32.98
C ALA A 29 -3.61 -14.95 -32.73
N THR A 30 -2.59 -15.76 -32.50
CA THR A 30 -2.71 -17.23 -32.46
C THR A 30 -2.33 -17.91 -31.14
N THR A 31 -2.30 -17.19 -30.03
CA THR A 31 -2.14 -17.83 -28.72
C THR A 31 -3.29 -17.45 -27.80
N VAL A 32 -3.87 -18.43 -27.10
CA VAL A 32 -4.83 -18.22 -26.00
C VAL A 32 -4.25 -17.11 -25.13
N GLU A 33 -4.83 -15.90 -25.18
CA GLU A 33 -4.37 -14.77 -24.39
C GLU A 33 -4.63 -15.08 -22.92
N ARG A 34 -3.58 -15.54 -22.22
CA ARG A 34 -3.63 -15.61 -20.75
C ARG A 34 -3.77 -14.19 -20.22
N GLN A 35 -4.59 -14.03 -19.19
CA GLN A 35 -4.81 -12.75 -18.54
C GLN A 35 -3.47 -12.20 -18.01
N PRO A 36 -3.13 -10.94 -18.31
CA PRO A 36 -1.88 -10.35 -17.82
C PRO A 36 -1.88 -10.23 -16.30
N LEU A 37 -0.68 -10.31 -15.70
CA LEU A 37 -0.51 -10.03 -14.28
C LEU A 37 -0.85 -8.57 -14.01
N THR A 38 -1.84 -8.33 -13.16
CA THR A 38 -2.25 -6.97 -12.75
C THR A 38 -1.51 -6.56 -11.47
N LEU A 39 -1.10 -5.30 -11.35
CA LEU A 39 -0.55 -4.77 -10.11
C LEU A 39 -1.62 -3.93 -9.41
N ILE A 40 -1.84 -4.20 -8.11
CA ILE A 40 -2.81 -3.47 -7.29
C ILE A 40 -2.05 -2.62 -6.28
N PHE A 41 -2.17 -1.29 -6.39
CA PHE A 41 -1.46 -0.34 -5.55
C PHE A 41 -2.33 0.16 -4.40
N LEU A 42 -1.95 -0.14 -3.16
CA LEU A 42 -2.63 0.36 -1.95
C LEU A 42 -1.76 1.39 -1.24
N HIS A 43 -2.25 2.63 -1.18
CA HIS A 43 -1.48 3.76 -0.66
C HIS A 43 -1.39 3.79 0.87
N GLY A 44 -0.35 4.52 1.37
CA GLY A 44 -0.17 4.81 2.78
C GLY A 44 -1.04 5.97 3.29
N TRP A 45 -1.15 6.11 4.61
CA TRP A 45 -1.74 7.27 5.27
C TRP A 45 -0.68 8.40 5.38
N PRO A 46 -1.04 9.65 5.25
CA PRO A 46 -2.34 10.22 4.84
C PRO A 46 -2.38 10.63 3.35
N MET A 47 -1.81 9.81 2.48
CA MET A 47 -1.68 10.08 1.05
C MET A 47 -2.88 9.58 0.23
N SER A 48 -2.76 9.61 -1.09
CA SER A 48 -3.66 8.97 -2.05
C SER A 48 -2.87 8.08 -3.02
N SER A 49 -3.55 7.39 -3.92
CA SER A 49 -2.92 6.53 -4.94
C SER A 49 -1.87 7.27 -5.78
N ARG A 50 -1.96 8.60 -5.87
CA ARG A 50 -1.00 9.43 -6.62
C ARG A 50 0.41 9.45 -6.04
N MET A 51 0.60 9.02 -4.78
CA MET A 51 1.94 8.88 -4.21
C MET A 51 2.83 7.93 -5.02
N PHE A 52 2.24 7.04 -5.78
CA PHE A 52 2.93 6.04 -6.59
C PHE A 52 3.17 6.42 -8.07
N ASP A 53 2.84 7.65 -8.48
CA ASP A 53 2.92 8.06 -9.90
C ASP A 53 4.31 7.80 -10.50
N GLN A 54 5.39 7.95 -9.73
CA GLN A 54 6.77 7.64 -10.15
C GLN A 54 7.01 6.14 -10.47
N LEU A 55 6.27 5.23 -9.83
CA LEU A 55 6.35 3.79 -10.06
C LEU A 55 5.31 3.32 -11.10
N ILE A 56 4.10 3.87 -11.04
CA ILE A 56 2.98 3.47 -11.90
C ILE A 56 3.30 3.76 -13.38
N VAL A 57 3.81 4.95 -13.70
CA VAL A 57 4.04 5.35 -15.09
C VAL A 57 5.01 4.39 -15.80
N PRO A 58 6.22 4.11 -15.31
CA PRO A 58 7.12 3.18 -15.98
C PRO A 58 6.58 1.73 -16.00
N LEU A 59 5.89 1.28 -14.94
CA LEU A 59 5.31 -0.07 -14.91
C LEU A 59 4.21 -0.26 -15.97
N VAL A 60 3.43 0.76 -16.27
CA VAL A 60 2.41 0.72 -17.34
C VAL A 60 3.04 0.89 -18.71
N GLU A 61 3.80 1.96 -18.92
CA GLU A 61 4.24 2.37 -20.25
C GLU A 61 5.41 1.53 -20.77
N SER A 62 6.41 1.24 -19.91
CA SER A 62 7.60 0.49 -20.31
C SER A 62 7.46 -1.01 -20.06
N HIS A 63 6.87 -1.41 -18.94
CA HIS A 63 6.81 -2.83 -18.52
C HIS A 63 5.47 -3.49 -18.77
N ARG A 64 4.46 -2.72 -19.20
CA ARG A 64 3.19 -3.23 -19.75
C ARG A 64 2.30 -3.95 -18.73
N PHE A 65 2.41 -3.64 -17.45
CA PHE A 65 1.50 -4.16 -16.43
C PHE A 65 0.20 -3.35 -16.39
N PRO A 66 -0.98 -3.98 -16.44
CA PRO A 66 -2.22 -3.34 -16.02
C PRO A 66 -2.13 -2.96 -14.53
N ILE A 67 -2.65 -1.80 -14.16
CA ILE A 67 -2.58 -1.32 -12.78
C ILE A 67 -3.96 -0.85 -12.30
N ILE A 68 -4.29 -1.24 -11.06
CA ILE A 68 -5.43 -0.74 -10.29
C ILE A 68 -4.86 -0.01 -9.08
N ALA A 69 -5.26 1.25 -8.90
CA ALA A 69 -4.79 2.08 -7.80
C ALA A 69 -5.97 2.83 -7.18
N PRO A 70 -6.65 2.26 -6.16
CA PRO A 70 -7.74 2.93 -5.46
C PRO A 70 -7.22 4.04 -4.56
N ASP A 71 -8.05 5.07 -4.39
CA ASP A 71 -7.96 6.00 -3.28
C ASP A 71 -8.80 5.44 -2.13
N ARG A 72 -8.18 5.27 -0.95
CA ARG A 72 -8.89 4.82 0.26
C ARG A 72 -9.99 5.81 0.60
N ARG A 73 -11.07 5.34 1.21
CA ARG A 73 -12.15 6.14 1.79
C ARG A 73 -11.60 7.38 2.51
N GLY A 74 -12.08 8.57 2.12
CA GLY A 74 -11.69 9.85 2.68
C GLY A 74 -10.36 10.43 2.19
N PHE A 75 -9.69 9.76 1.23
CA PHE A 75 -8.43 10.24 0.66
C PHE A 75 -8.56 10.40 -0.86
N GLY A 76 -7.76 11.33 -1.42
CA GLY A 76 -7.77 11.61 -2.84
C GLY A 76 -9.16 12.04 -3.34
N ASN A 77 -9.77 11.23 -4.20
CA ASN A 77 -11.09 11.49 -4.77
C ASN A 77 -12.20 10.60 -4.19
N SER A 78 -11.91 9.83 -3.14
CA SER A 78 -12.89 8.99 -2.46
C SER A 78 -13.60 9.74 -1.33
N GLU A 79 -14.90 9.50 -1.17
CA GLU A 79 -15.68 10.04 -0.04
C GLU A 79 -15.24 9.41 1.29
N TRP A 80 -15.39 10.15 2.41
CA TRP A 80 -15.05 9.63 3.73
C TRP A 80 -16.08 8.64 4.25
N ALA A 81 -17.29 9.12 4.56
CA ALA A 81 -18.32 8.30 5.15
C ALA A 81 -19.71 8.82 4.79
N ASN A 82 -20.66 7.90 4.67
CA ASN A 82 -22.06 8.25 4.74
C ASN A 82 -22.48 8.34 6.24
N PRO A 83 -22.93 9.49 6.74
CA PRO A 83 -23.29 9.66 8.16
C PRO A 83 -24.35 8.69 8.68
N ALA A 84 -25.09 8.05 7.80
CA ALA A 84 -26.17 7.13 8.18
C ALA A 84 -25.70 5.75 8.65
N THR A 85 -24.42 5.38 8.51
CA THR A 85 -23.98 3.98 8.58
C THR A 85 -23.02 3.61 9.71
N GLY A 86 -22.72 4.53 10.63
CA GLY A 86 -21.95 4.20 11.82
C GLY A 86 -20.46 4.51 11.75
N GLU A 87 -19.68 3.86 12.61
CA GLU A 87 -18.24 4.16 12.78
C GLU A 87 -17.39 3.50 11.71
N VAL A 88 -16.48 4.27 11.08
CA VAL A 88 -15.45 3.74 10.18
C VAL A 88 -14.34 3.08 11.00
N THR A 89 -14.07 1.82 10.73
CA THR A 89 -13.04 1.01 11.38
C THR A 89 -12.02 0.50 10.38
N PHE A 90 -11.01 -0.24 10.84
CA PHE A 90 -10.06 -0.91 9.92
C PHE A 90 -10.79 -1.93 9.02
N ASP A 91 -11.78 -2.63 9.57
CA ASP A 91 -12.56 -3.60 8.80
C ASP A 91 -13.40 -2.92 7.70
N THR A 92 -13.83 -1.66 7.90
CA THR A 92 -14.46 -0.87 6.84
C THR A 92 -13.52 -0.68 5.65
N PHE A 93 -12.25 -0.32 5.88
CA PHE A 93 -11.26 -0.18 4.81
C PHE A 93 -10.98 -1.50 4.10
N VAL A 94 -10.90 -2.61 4.85
CA VAL A 94 -10.72 -3.94 4.28
C VAL A 94 -11.91 -4.32 3.40
N ASN A 95 -13.13 -4.10 3.87
CA ASN A 95 -14.34 -4.40 3.12
C ASN A 95 -14.46 -3.53 1.86
N ASP A 96 -14.11 -2.25 1.95
CA ASP A 96 -14.04 -1.34 0.79
C ASP A 96 -13.06 -1.85 -0.26
N ALA A 97 -11.85 -2.24 0.16
CA ALA A 97 -10.84 -2.79 -0.73
C ALA A 97 -11.30 -4.12 -1.37
N VAL A 98 -11.87 -5.03 -0.57
CA VAL A 98 -12.41 -6.31 -1.06
C VAL A 98 -13.51 -6.07 -2.08
N GLY A 99 -14.55 -5.30 -1.74
CA GLY A 99 -15.68 -5.06 -2.62
C GLY A 99 -15.26 -4.40 -3.93
N LEU A 100 -14.39 -3.38 -3.88
CA LEU A 100 -13.87 -2.71 -5.07
C LEU A 100 -13.07 -3.68 -5.95
N LEU A 101 -12.15 -4.43 -5.35
CA LEU A 101 -11.27 -5.33 -6.11
C LEU A 101 -12.04 -6.51 -6.70
N GLU A 102 -12.97 -7.11 -5.97
CA GLU A 102 -13.83 -8.17 -6.51
C GLU A 102 -14.69 -7.65 -7.67
N HIS A 103 -15.26 -6.44 -7.54
CA HIS A 103 -16.00 -5.80 -8.62
C HIS A 103 -15.14 -5.61 -9.89
N VAL A 104 -13.89 -5.16 -9.73
CA VAL A 104 -12.98 -5.01 -10.88
C VAL A 104 -12.59 -6.35 -11.46
N MET A 105 -12.35 -7.36 -10.63
CA MET A 105 -11.99 -8.72 -11.05
C MET A 105 -13.14 -9.47 -11.72
N GLN A 106 -14.39 -9.19 -11.40
CA GLN A 106 -15.54 -9.74 -12.15
C GLN A 106 -15.50 -9.33 -13.64
N LYS A 107 -15.01 -8.12 -13.92
CA LYS A 107 -14.88 -7.59 -15.29
C LYS A 107 -13.58 -8.00 -15.96
N ASN A 108 -12.52 -8.12 -15.19
CA ASN A 108 -11.17 -8.42 -15.64
C ASN A 108 -10.54 -9.49 -14.73
N PRO A 109 -11.01 -10.75 -14.82
CA PRO A 109 -10.48 -11.83 -14.00
C PRO A 109 -9.00 -12.07 -14.36
N GLY A 110 -8.17 -12.36 -13.38
CA GLY A 110 -6.76 -12.66 -13.63
C GLY A 110 -5.90 -12.65 -12.36
N PRO A 111 -4.66 -13.09 -12.47
CA PRO A 111 -3.71 -13.04 -11.37
C PRO A 111 -3.29 -11.60 -11.09
N PHE A 112 -2.96 -11.33 -9.83
CA PHE A 112 -2.45 -10.02 -9.45
C PHE A 112 -1.38 -10.10 -8.34
N VAL A 113 -0.62 -9.01 -8.19
CA VAL A 113 0.31 -8.77 -7.09
C VAL A 113 -0.08 -7.46 -6.41
N PHE A 114 -0.11 -7.45 -5.08
CA PHE A 114 -0.24 -6.21 -4.32
C PHE A 114 1.10 -5.48 -4.26
N VAL A 115 1.07 -4.18 -4.55
CA VAL A 115 2.15 -3.21 -4.28
C VAL A 115 1.61 -2.20 -3.29
N ALA A 116 1.97 -2.35 -2.05
CA ALA A 116 1.34 -1.60 -0.96
C ALA A 116 2.38 -0.83 -0.15
N ALA A 117 2.00 0.36 0.35
CA ALA A 117 2.86 1.15 1.21
C ALA A 117 2.21 1.41 2.57
N SER A 118 3.04 1.33 3.63
CA SER A 118 2.62 1.66 5.00
C SER A 118 1.33 0.91 5.40
N MET A 119 0.26 1.62 5.76
CA MET A 119 -1.05 1.06 6.09
C MET A 119 -1.63 0.15 4.99
N GLY A 120 -1.36 0.46 3.71
CA GLY A 120 -1.78 -0.40 2.61
C GLY A 120 -1.24 -1.83 2.69
N CYS A 121 -0.08 -2.03 3.35
CA CYS A 121 0.49 -3.35 3.57
C CYS A 121 -0.43 -4.21 4.44
N SER A 122 -0.90 -3.67 5.58
CA SER A 122 -1.87 -4.35 6.45
C SER A 122 -3.18 -4.63 5.73
N GLU A 123 -3.70 -3.66 4.96
CA GLU A 123 -4.93 -3.84 4.17
C GLU A 123 -4.79 -4.96 3.15
N SER A 124 -3.63 -5.07 2.46
CA SER A 124 -3.40 -6.10 1.46
C SER A 124 -3.49 -7.53 2.03
N VAL A 125 -2.94 -7.74 3.22
CA VAL A 125 -3.00 -9.03 3.93
C VAL A 125 -4.44 -9.33 4.36
N LEU A 126 -5.07 -8.36 5.04
CA LEU A 126 -6.43 -8.53 5.56
C LEU A 126 -7.45 -8.73 4.44
N ALA A 127 -7.28 -8.08 3.29
CA ALA A 127 -8.13 -8.31 2.12
C ALA A 127 -8.02 -9.76 1.61
N CYS A 128 -6.82 -10.34 1.56
CA CYS A 128 -6.63 -11.75 1.21
C CYS A 128 -7.17 -12.71 2.28
N ILE A 129 -7.12 -12.35 3.56
CA ILE A 129 -7.73 -13.14 4.64
C ILE A 129 -9.26 -13.10 4.51
N ALA A 130 -9.83 -11.92 4.28
CA ALA A 130 -11.28 -11.71 4.22
C ALA A 130 -11.92 -12.28 2.94
N SER A 131 -11.20 -12.28 1.80
CA SER A 131 -11.73 -12.73 0.51
C SER A 131 -11.00 -13.95 -0.05
N ARG A 132 -11.75 -15.05 -0.21
CA ARG A 132 -11.25 -16.23 -0.90
C ARG A 132 -10.92 -15.95 -2.38
N VAL A 133 -11.69 -15.07 -3.02
CA VAL A 133 -11.46 -14.67 -4.43
C VAL A 133 -10.12 -13.98 -4.54
N LEU A 134 -9.86 -12.97 -3.72
CA LEU A 134 -8.58 -12.25 -3.72
C LEU A 134 -7.43 -13.20 -3.39
N ARG A 135 -7.55 -14.03 -2.36
CA ARG A 135 -6.51 -15.00 -1.98
C ARG A 135 -6.15 -15.96 -3.11
N THR A 136 -7.14 -16.46 -3.86
CA THR A 136 -6.90 -17.38 -4.99
C THR A 136 -6.14 -16.74 -6.14
N HIS A 137 -6.40 -15.47 -6.42
CA HIS A 137 -5.81 -14.75 -7.55
C HIS A 137 -4.53 -13.98 -7.19
N CYS A 138 -4.30 -13.70 -5.90
CA CYS A 138 -3.08 -13.07 -5.43
C CYS A 138 -1.87 -13.99 -5.68
N LYS A 139 -0.79 -13.42 -6.25
CA LYS A 139 0.45 -14.14 -6.55
C LYS A 139 1.65 -13.64 -5.75
N GLY A 140 1.43 -12.68 -4.87
CA GLY A 140 2.46 -12.15 -3.97
C GLY A 140 2.20 -10.72 -3.53
N PHE A 141 3.11 -10.26 -2.68
CA PHE A 141 3.04 -8.94 -2.08
C PHE A 141 4.38 -8.22 -2.21
N VAL A 142 4.33 -6.95 -2.56
CA VAL A 142 5.42 -5.98 -2.41
C VAL A 142 4.99 -4.98 -1.36
N TRP A 143 5.68 -4.95 -0.22
CA TRP A 143 5.41 -4.05 0.89
C TRP A 143 6.49 -2.99 1.02
N ILE A 144 6.11 -1.74 0.95
CA ILE A 144 7.00 -0.58 0.99
C ILE A 144 6.77 0.13 2.34
N GLY A 145 7.77 0.12 3.23
CA GLY A 145 7.67 0.72 4.55
C GLY A 145 6.46 0.20 5.35
N PRO A 146 6.31 -1.12 5.58
CA PRO A 146 5.10 -1.66 6.20
C PRO A 146 4.88 -1.13 7.61
N ASN A 147 3.63 -0.85 7.97
CA ASN A 147 3.20 -0.47 9.31
C ASN A 147 2.99 -1.67 10.25
N MET A 148 3.35 -2.85 9.79
CA MET A 148 3.22 -4.13 10.51
C MET A 148 4.55 -4.51 11.19
N PRO A 149 4.54 -5.41 12.18
CA PRO A 149 3.37 -6.04 12.80
C PRO A 149 2.65 -5.16 13.80
N ASN A 150 3.29 -4.13 14.34
CA ASN A 150 2.73 -3.24 15.34
C ASN A 150 3.12 -1.80 15.06
N SER A 151 2.13 -0.96 14.75
CA SER A 151 2.31 0.49 14.60
C SER A 151 2.42 1.21 15.96
N VAL A 152 2.01 0.56 17.03
CA VAL A 152 1.98 1.10 18.41
C VAL A 152 2.59 0.09 19.36
N SER A 153 3.29 0.60 20.37
CA SER A 153 3.89 -0.19 21.46
C SER A 153 2.86 -1.15 22.07
N SER A 154 3.31 -2.38 22.28
CA SER A 154 2.55 -3.48 22.90
C SER A 154 3.51 -4.37 23.68
N ASP A 155 2.98 -5.31 24.48
CA ASP A 155 3.79 -6.29 25.20
C ASP A 155 4.69 -7.11 24.26
N GLU A 156 4.25 -7.34 23.02
CA GLU A 156 5.01 -8.05 21.99
C GLU A 156 6.05 -7.19 21.27
N CYS A 157 5.87 -5.87 21.26
CA CYS A 157 6.76 -4.89 20.63
C CYS A 157 6.85 -3.61 21.47
N PRO A 158 7.53 -3.66 22.65
CA PRO A 158 7.60 -2.51 23.55
C PRO A 158 8.43 -1.34 22.99
N SER A 159 9.25 -1.59 21.97
CA SER A 159 10.08 -0.58 21.30
C SER A 159 9.36 0.15 20.17
N ALA A 160 8.14 -0.23 19.79
CA ALA A 160 7.34 0.51 18.84
C ALA A 160 6.90 1.87 19.43
N PRO A 161 6.54 2.89 18.59
CA PRO A 161 6.10 4.18 19.08
C PRO A 161 4.95 4.06 20.08
N GLY A 162 5.01 4.80 21.18
CA GLY A 162 3.95 4.80 22.18
C GLY A 162 2.66 5.45 21.64
N LYS A 163 1.54 5.13 22.28
CA LYS A 163 0.22 5.67 21.91
C LYS A 163 0.19 7.21 21.92
N GLU A 164 0.92 7.82 22.85
CA GLU A 164 1.05 9.27 23.01
C GLU A 164 1.66 9.96 21.79
N VAL A 165 2.55 9.30 21.05
CA VAL A 165 3.12 9.82 19.81
C VAL A 165 2.00 9.99 18.77
N TRP A 166 1.15 8.98 18.63
CA TRP A 166 0.00 9.00 17.73
C TRP A 166 -1.08 9.99 18.16
N ASP A 167 -1.37 10.08 19.47
CA ASP A 167 -2.33 11.04 20.01
C ASP A 167 -1.85 12.48 19.79
N GLY A 168 -0.55 12.74 19.96
CA GLY A 168 0.06 14.03 19.63
C GLY A 168 -0.04 14.37 18.15
N LEU A 169 0.14 13.37 17.27
CA LEU A 169 -0.01 13.55 15.82
C LEU A 169 -1.47 13.93 15.47
N VAL A 170 -2.46 13.20 15.99
CA VAL A 170 -3.88 13.48 15.79
C VAL A 170 -4.24 14.90 16.23
N GLN A 171 -3.75 15.34 17.40
CA GLN A 171 -4.01 16.70 17.90
C GLN A 171 -3.42 17.78 16.98
N ARG A 172 -2.26 17.53 16.38
CA ARG A 172 -1.65 18.47 15.42
C ARG A 172 -2.49 18.62 14.15
N PHE A 173 -3.08 17.53 13.67
CA PHE A 173 -3.99 17.60 12.51
C PHE A 173 -5.29 18.33 12.83
N ARG A 174 -5.79 18.26 14.06
CA ARG A 174 -6.99 19.00 14.51
C ARG A 174 -6.77 20.49 14.69
N GLY A 175 -5.54 20.90 14.99
CA GLY A 175 -5.23 22.28 15.33
C GLY A 175 -5.25 23.22 14.12
N ALA A 176 -5.34 24.53 14.40
CA ALA A 176 -5.28 25.60 13.38
C ALA A 176 -3.96 25.56 12.57
N GLY A 177 -2.88 25.00 13.14
CA GLY A 177 -1.58 24.80 12.50
C GLY A 177 -1.44 23.50 11.70
N GLY A 178 -2.51 22.73 11.49
CA GLY A 178 -2.42 21.41 10.83
C GLY A 178 -1.81 21.46 9.44
N LYS A 179 -2.12 22.49 8.65
CA LYS A 179 -1.51 22.68 7.32
C LYS A 179 -0.01 22.97 7.40
N ASP A 180 0.41 23.81 8.36
CA ASP A 180 1.83 24.12 8.59
C ASP A 180 2.58 22.89 9.07
N PHE A 181 1.98 22.10 9.96
CA PHE A 181 2.55 20.85 10.41
C PHE A 181 2.76 19.85 9.25
N ILE A 182 1.79 19.70 8.33
CA ILE A 182 1.93 18.84 7.16
C ILE A 182 3.11 19.30 6.31
N ARG A 183 3.18 20.59 5.99
CA ARG A 183 4.28 21.17 5.22
C ARG A 183 5.64 20.87 5.86
N ASP A 184 5.73 21.02 7.18
CA ASP A 184 6.98 20.86 7.90
C ASP A 184 7.37 19.39 8.09
N ALA A 185 6.38 18.47 8.09
CA ALA A 185 6.61 17.03 8.25
C ALA A 185 6.98 16.31 6.93
N ILE A 186 6.49 16.76 5.78
CA ILE A 186 6.71 16.11 4.48
C ILE A 186 8.20 15.93 4.14
N PRO A 187 9.12 16.92 4.33
CA PRO A 187 10.54 16.71 4.08
C PRO A 187 11.15 15.57 4.89
N GLY A 188 10.68 15.36 6.14
CA GLY A 188 11.12 14.28 7.01
C GLY A 188 10.71 12.88 6.51
N VAL A 189 9.55 12.75 5.85
CA VAL A 189 9.12 11.50 5.21
C VAL A 189 10.13 11.06 4.15
N PHE A 190 10.71 12.00 3.43
CA PHE A 190 11.69 11.76 2.35
C PHE A 190 13.15 11.87 2.80
N ARG A 191 13.40 12.17 4.08
CA ARG A 191 14.76 12.35 4.65
C ARG A 191 15.62 13.29 3.79
N VAL A 192 15.07 14.45 3.47
CA VAL A 192 15.79 15.52 2.77
C VAL A 192 17.01 15.98 3.60
N ASP A 193 16.91 15.88 4.92
CA ASP A 193 18.01 16.14 5.88
C ASP A 193 19.21 15.21 5.69
N LEU A 194 19.04 14.03 5.11
CA LEU A 194 20.12 13.08 4.80
C LEU A 194 20.68 13.23 3.39
N GLY A 195 20.28 14.29 2.68
CA GLY A 195 20.77 14.62 1.33
C GLY A 195 19.99 13.96 0.20
N ASN A 196 18.79 13.42 0.46
CA ASN A 196 17.90 12.97 -0.62
C ASN A 196 17.43 14.21 -1.40
N ASP A 197 17.65 14.20 -2.72
CA ASP A 197 17.27 15.30 -3.61
C ASP A 197 15.78 15.21 -3.96
N VAL A 198 14.98 16.06 -3.31
CA VAL A 198 13.54 16.20 -3.58
C VAL A 198 13.25 17.68 -3.85
N SER A 199 12.78 17.98 -5.06
CA SER A 199 12.49 19.36 -5.44
C SER A 199 11.36 19.97 -4.59
N LYS A 200 11.37 21.31 -4.46
CA LYS A 200 10.30 22.03 -3.75
C LYS A 200 8.92 21.74 -4.36
N ASP A 201 8.82 21.65 -5.68
CA ASP A 201 7.56 21.37 -6.36
C ASP A 201 7.06 19.97 -6.04
N THR A 202 7.96 19.00 -5.92
CA THR A 202 7.63 17.63 -5.48
C THR A 202 7.14 17.64 -4.03
N LEU A 203 7.81 18.33 -3.12
CA LEU A 203 7.36 18.46 -1.72
C LEU A 203 5.95 19.07 -1.65
N GLN A 204 5.71 20.17 -2.40
CA GLN A 204 4.39 20.80 -2.48
C GLN A 204 3.33 19.86 -3.10
N PHE A 205 3.72 19.02 -4.05
CA PHE A 205 2.79 18.03 -4.58
C PHE A 205 2.32 17.05 -3.49
N PHE A 206 3.24 16.52 -2.70
CA PHE A 206 2.89 15.63 -1.58
C PHE A 206 2.10 16.34 -0.47
N GLU A 207 2.45 17.60 -0.17
CA GLU A 207 1.66 18.43 0.74
C GLU A 207 0.21 18.55 0.26
N ARG A 208 -0.01 18.82 -1.03
CA ARG A 208 -1.36 18.91 -1.60
C ARG A 208 -2.11 17.60 -1.55
N LEU A 209 -1.45 16.43 -1.70
CA LEU A 209 -2.11 15.13 -1.55
C LEU A 209 -2.71 14.96 -0.16
N VAL A 210 -1.96 15.34 0.88
CA VAL A 210 -2.46 15.28 2.26
C VAL A 210 -3.57 16.30 2.50
N GLN A 211 -3.41 17.53 1.99
CA GLN A 211 -4.41 18.60 2.15
C GLN A 211 -5.73 18.31 1.41
N GLN A 212 -5.70 17.48 0.38
CA GLN A 212 -6.88 17.03 -0.36
C GLN A 212 -7.73 16.03 0.44
N ALA A 213 -7.12 15.31 1.39
CA ALA A 213 -7.83 14.34 2.21
C ALA A 213 -8.91 15.01 3.09
N ASP A 214 -9.98 14.27 3.37
CA ASP A 214 -10.98 14.71 4.33
C ASP A 214 -10.35 14.85 5.73
N PRO A 215 -10.51 15.99 6.41
CA PRO A 215 -9.87 16.22 7.73
C PRO A 215 -10.28 15.18 8.77
N VAL A 216 -11.55 14.72 8.75
CA VAL A 216 -12.03 13.68 9.65
C VAL A 216 -11.39 12.34 9.31
N ALA A 217 -11.22 12.04 8.02
CA ALA A 217 -10.53 10.85 7.56
C ALA A 217 -9.08 10.81 8.04
N VAL A 218 -8.35 11.92 7.92
CA VAL A 218 -6.95 12.01 8.37
C VAL A 218 -6.85 11.70 9.86
N GLU A 219 -7.69 12.32 10.68
CA GLU A 219 -7.71 12.11 12.13
C GLU A 219 -8.09 10.67 12.50
N ARG A 220 -9.22 10.20 11.98
CA ARG A 220 -9.77 8.88 12.35
C ARG A 220 -8.87 7.75 11.89
N THR A 221 -8.30 7.86 10.71
CA THR A 221 -7.37 6.84 10.20
C THR A 221 -6.10 6.75 11.03
N ALA A 222 -5.58 7.85 11.60
CA ALA A 222 -4.45 7.82 12.53
C ALA A 222 -4.73 6.98 13.79
N ILE A 223 -6.00 6.85 14.18
CA ILE A 223 -6.43 5.96 15.26
C ILE A 223 -6.59 4.52 14.76
N ILE A 224 -7.23 4.36 13.61
CA ILE A 224 -7.56 3.06 13.00
C ILE A 224 -6.30 2.27 12.64
N LEU A 225 -5.26 2.93 12.10
CA LEU A 225 -4.01 2.28 11.66
C LEU A 225 -3.19 1.68 12.82
N ARG A 226 -3.57 1.92 14.07
CA ARG A 226 -2.94 1.35 15.27
C ARG A 226 -3.31 -0.13 15.50
N LYS A 227 -4.18 -0.71 14.68
CA LYS A 227 -4.55 -2.13 14.75
C LYS A 227 -3.27 -2.99 14.70
N PRO A 228 -3.01 -3.81 15.73
CA PRO A 228 -1.89 -4.75 15.69
C PRO A 228 -2.17 -5.87 14.69
N MET A 229 -1.13 -6.29 13.98
CA MET A 229 -1.20 -7.32 12.93
C MET A 229 -0.35 -8.55 13.25
N ALA A 230 0.28 -8.61 14.41
CA ALA A 230 1.20 -9.68 14.77
C ALA A 230 0.51 -11.06 14.78
N ARG A 231 -0.73 -11.12 15.27
CA ARG A 231 -1.52 -12.36 15.31
C ARG A 231 -1.83 -12.85 13.90
N GLU A 232 -2.41 -12.00 13.06
CA GLU A 232 -2.79 -12.33 11.70
C GLU A 232 -1.60 -12.79 10.85
N LEU A 233 -0.44 -12.14 11.02
CA LEU A 233 0.79 -12.53 10.33
C LEU A 233 1.32 -13.89 10.81
N ARG A 234 1.26 -14.19 12.11
CA ARG A 234 1.68 -15.50 12.65
C ARG A 234 0.74 -16.61 12.21
N GLU A 235 -0.57 -16.41 12.29
CA GLU A 235 -1.57 -17.37 11.81
C GLU A 235 -1.35 -17.68 10.31
N TRP A 236 -1.06 -16.65 9.52
CA TRP A 236 -0.69 -16.87 8.11
C TRP A 236 0.62 -17.63 7.96
N ALA A 237 1.65 -17.29 8.75
CA ALA A 237 2.93 -17.99 8.72
C ALA A 237 2.78 -19.47 9.10
N GLU A 238 1.97 -19.79 10.11
CA GLU A 238 1.68 -21.15 10.54
C GLU A 238 0.93 -21.96 9.47
N SER A 239 -0.08 -21.35 8.83
CA SER A 239 -0.79 -21.95 7.69
C SER A 239 0.17 -22.25 6.54
N ALA A 240 1.03 -21.31 6.20
CA ALA A 240 2.02 -21.48 5.14
C ALA A 240 3.14 -22.48 5.49
N ALA A 241 3.44 -22.68 6.76
CA ALA A 241 4.37 -23.72 7.21
C ALA A 241 3.77 -25.13 7.07
N ALA A 242 2.46 -25.26 7.19
CA ALA A 242 1.74 -26.53 7.02
C ALA A 242 1.57 -26.92 5.54
N ASP A 243 1.47 -25.96 4.63
CA ASP A 243 1.37 -26.19 3.19
C ASP A 243 2.23 -25.17 2.42
N GLU A 244 3.30 -25.63 1.78
CA GLU A 244 4.21 -24.81 0.96
C GLU A 244 3.48 -23.99 -0.13
N ARG A 245 2.31 -24.47 -0.60
CA ARG A 245 1.49 -23.76 -1.59
C ARG A 245 0.83 -22.50 -1.04
N GLU A 246 0.73 -22.38 0.27
CA GLU A 246 0.23 -21.20 0.96
C GLU A 246 1.32 -20.12 1.13
N LYS A 247 2.60 -20.43 0.85
CA LYS A 247 3.70 -19.47 0.89
C LYS A 247 3.64 -18.53 -0.30
N MET A 248 2.79 -17.53 -0.23
CA MET A 248 2.83 -16.47 -1.22
C MET A 248 4.16 -15.69 -1.15
N PRO A 249 4.80 -15.41 -2.29
CA PRO A 249 6.01 -14.59 -2.33
C PRO A 249 5.78 -13.21 -1.70
N VAL A 250 6.73 -12.76 -0.89
CA VAL A 250 6.69 -11.43 -0.24
C VAL A 250 8.03 -10.73 -0.45
N LEU A 251 7.98 -9.51 -0.98
CA LEU A 251 9.09 -8.58 -1.05
C LEU A 251 8.82 -7.42 -0.09
N ILE A 252 9.75 -7.17 0.83
CA ILE A 252 9.68 -6.07 1.79
C ILE A 252 10.78 -5.07 1.43
N LEU A 253 10.39 -3.81 1.17
CA LEU A 253 11.27 -2.70 0.83
C LEU A 253 11.20 -1.68 1.97
N HIS A 254 12.32 -1.35 2.62
CA HIS A 254 12.32 -0.49 3.80
C HIS A 254 13.54 0.43 3.84
N GLY A 255 13.34 1.66 4.32
CA GLY A 255 14.42 2.60 4.53
C GLY A 255 15.08 2.42 5.91
N ASP A 256 16.40 2.43 5.99
CA ASP A 256 17.15 2.35 7.27
C ASP A 256 16.94 3.56 8.18
N SER A 257 16.44 4.64 7.61
CA SER A 257 16.25 5.93 8.27
C SER A 257 14.76 6.30 8.38
N ASP A 258 13.85 5.32 8.30
CA ASP A 258 12.43 5.52 8.50
C ASP A 258 12.12 5.76 9.98
N SER A 259 11.88 7.02 10.34
CA SER A 259 11.54 7.42 11.70
C SER A 259 10.06 7.22 12.06
N GLY A 260 9.20 7.07 11.06
CA GLY A 260 7.76 6.83 11.26
C GLY A 260 7.46 5.37 11.58
N MET A 261 8.13 4.46 10.86
CA MET A 261 8.06 3.01 11.06
C MET A 261 9.48 2.45 11.13
N PRO A 262 10.13 2.48 12.30
CA PRO A 262 11.52 2.06 12.42
C PRO A 262 11.72 0.60 11.94
N LEU A 263 12.81 0.35 11.22
CA LEU A 263 13.11 -0.95 10.59
C LEU A 263 12.97 -2.12 11.57
N GLU A 264 13.53 -1.96 12.78
CA GLU A 264 13.61 -3.00 13.81
C GLU A 264 12.25 -3.38 14.38
N THR A 265 11.31 -2.43 14.42
CA THR A 265 9.96 -2.62 14.99
C THR A 265 8.89 -2.91 13.94
N SER A 266 9.25 -2.85 12.67
CA SER A 266 8.36 -3.08 11.52
C SER A 266 8.90 -4.15 10.56
N ALA A 267 9.54 -3.78 9.48
CA ALA A 267 9.94 -4.68 8.40
C ALA A 267 10.83 -5.85 8.86
N ALA A 268 11.77 -5.63 9.78
CA ALA A 268 12.61 -6.69 10.32
C ALA A 268 11.81 -7.72 11.12
N LEU A 269 10.82 -7.28 11.91
CA LEU A 269 9.92 -8.20 12.62
C LEU A 269 9.00 -8.96 11.66
N VAL A 270 8.47 -8.30 10.64
CA VAL A 270 7.69 -8.98 9.58
C VAL A 270 8.54 -10.06 8.92
N HIS A 271 9.78 -9.74 8.53
CA HIS A 271 10.70 -10.71 7.95
C HIS A 271 11.01 -11.88 8.88
N LYS A 272 11.11 -11.63 10.18
CA LYS A 272 11.29 -12.70 11.18
C LYS A 272 10.06 -13.60 11.30
N ILE A 273 8.85 -13.06 11.19
CA ILE A 273 7.58 -13.82 11.21
C ILE A 273 7.40 -14.59 9.90
N LEU A 274 7.78 -14.00 8.76
CA LEU A 274 7.67 -14.57 7.41
C LEU A 274 9.07 -14.84 6.84
N PRO A 275 9.77 -15.91 7.27
CA PRO A 275 11.19 -16.11 6.93
C PRO A 275 11.44 -16.40 5.45
N TRP A 276 10.41 -16.74 4.68
CA TRP A 276 10.50 -16.86 3.21
C TRP A 276 10.38 -15.52 2.46
N SER A 277 10.06 -14.42 3.14
CA SER A 277 10.04 -13.09 2.55
C SER A 277 11.44 -12.62 2.17
N ARG A 278 11.53 -11.68 1.25
CA ARG A 278 12.79 -11.01 0.90
C ARG A 278 12.77 -9.60 1.45
N LEU A 279 13.71 -9.26 2.33
CA LEU A 279 13.87 -7.91 2.87
C LEU A 279 14.99 -7.18 2.10
N ARG A 280 14.68 -5.99 1.60
CA ARG A 280 15.62 -5.03 1.02
C ARG A 280 15.63 -3.76 1.87
N VAL A 281 16.80 -3.38 2.34
CA VAL A 281 17.00 -2.17 3.15
C VAL A 281 17.75 -1.13 2.33
N TYR A 282 17.18 0.07 2.25
CA TYR A 282 17.70 1.19 1.46
C TYR A 282 18.41 2.17 2.39
N GLN A 283 19.68 2.47 2.07
CA GLN A 283 20.50 3.37 2.88
C GLN A 283 20.02 4.82 2.76
N LYS A 284 19.98 5.55 3.87
CA LYS A 284 19.52 6.94 3.97
C LYS A 284 18.08 7.16 3.46
N ALA A 285 17.32 6.11 3.30
CA ALA A 285 15.93 6.18 2.88
C ALA A 285 15.00 6.34 4.08
N GLY A 286 14.00 7.22 3.95
CA GLY A 286 12.91 7.37 4.89
C GLY A 286 11.70 6.55 4.48
N HIS A 287 10.55 6.88 5.07
CA HIS A 287 9.27 6.25 4.76
C HIS A 287 8.84 6.43 3.29
N GLY A 288 9.30 7.51 2.65
CA GLY A 288 9.02 7.87 1.26
C GLY A 288 10.00 7.30 0.23
N LEU A 289 10.60 6.13 0.46
CA LEU A 289 11.58 5.51 -0.46
C LEU A 289 11.04 5.25 -1.86
N TYR A 290 9.74 5.10 -2.02
CA TYR A 290 9.06 4.98 -3.33
C TYR A 290 9.27 6.20 -4.25
N LEU A 291 9.69 7.34 -3.68
CA LEU A 291 10.05 8.55 -4.41
C LEU A 291 11.59 8.71 -4.47
N THR A 292 12.25 8.74 -3.29
CA THR A 292 13.68 9.07 -3.20
C THR A 292 14.59 8.01 -3.81
N HIS A 293 14.13 6.76 -3.83
CA HIS A 293 14.85 5.61 -4.38
C HIS A 293 14.02 4.92 -5.48
N ALA A 294 13.20 5.70 -6.21
CA ALA A 294 12.20 5.18 -7.14
C ALA A 294 12.76 4.19 -8.16
N GLN A 295 13.95 4.44 -8.72
CA GLN A 295 14.56 3.53 -9.70
C GLN A 295 14.95 2.19 -9.05
N GLN A 296 15.58 2.21 -7.87
CA GLN A 296 15.97 0.98 -7.17
C GLN A 296 14.73 0.19 -6.72
N VAL A 297 13.68 0.89 -6.24
CA VAL A 297 12.39 0.28 -5.91
C VAL A 297 11.75 -0.36 -7.12
N LEU A 298 11.77 0.31 -8.27
CA LEU A 298 11.27 -0.23 -9.53
C LEU A 298 12.04 -1.48 -9.95
N ASP A 299 13.35 -1.46 -9.90
CA ASP A 299 14.21 -2.59 -10.27
C ASP A 299 13.98 -3.81 -9.36
N ASP A 300 13.87 -3.60 -8.05
CA ASP A 300 13.56 -4.66 -7.08
C ASP A 300 12.13 -5.24 -7.29
N ILE A 301 11.14 -4.39 -7.61
CA ILE A 301 9.78 -4.84 -7.98
C ILE A 301 9.84 -5.71 -9.24
N LEU A 302 10.52 -5.27 -10.28
CA LEU A 302 10.62 -6.02 -11.54
C LEU A 302 11.32 -7.37 -11.36
N ALA A 303 12.42 -7.39 -10.61
CA ALA A 303 13.12 -8.63 -10.27
C ALA A 303 12.24 -9.61 -9.42
N PHE A 304 11.36 -9.07 -8.60
CA PHE A 304 10.40 -9.87 -7.86
C PHE A 304 9.29 -10.44 -8.75
N LEU A 305 8.82 -9.66 -9.72
CA LEU A 305 7.73 -10.05 -10.62
C LEU A 305 8.18 -11.06 -11.71
N GLU A 306 9.46 -11.06 -12.09
CA GLU A 306 9.98 -11.89 -13.18
C GLU A 306 9.65 -13.39 -13.04
N PRO A 307 9.92 -14.07 -11.91
CA PRO A 307 9.56 -15.48 -11.73
C PRO A 307 8.04 -15.71 -11.73
N ILE A 308 7.25 -14.77 -11.19
CA ILE A 308 5.79 -14.87 -11.16
C ILE A 308 5.22 -14.83 -12.58
N VAL A 309 5.69 -13.88 -13.41
CA VAL A 309 5.29 -13.77 -14.81
C VAL A 309 5.75 -14.98 -15.62
N SER A 310 6.95 -15.51 -15.35
CA SER A 310 7.49 -16.67 -16.04
C SER A 310 6.69 -17.95 -15.77
N GLN A 311 6.26 -18.17 -14.53
CA GLN A 311 5.40 -19.30 -14.15
C GLN A 311 4.01 -19.23 -14.81
N GLN A 312 3.50 -18.06 -15.14
CA GLN A 312 2.25 -17.92 -15.86
C GLN A 312 2.35 -18.23 -17.36
N ARG A 313 3.58 -18.28 -17.90
CA ARG A 313 3.83 -18.61 -19.32
C ARG A 313 3.93 -20.10 -19.58
N LEU A 314 4.09 -20.92 -18.53
CA LEU A 314 4.10 -22.39 -18.57
C LEU A 314 2.69 -22.95 -18.37
#